data_f6ff1cff23cef40fbb623dca48c9cce9
#
_entry.id   f6ff1cff23cef40fbb623dca48c9cce9
#
_cell.length_a   1.000
_cell.length_b   1.000
_cell.length_c   1.000
_cell.angle_alpha   90.00
_cell.angle_beta   90.00
_cell.angle_gamma   90.00
#
_symmetry.space_group_name_H-M   'P 1'
#
loop_
_entity.id
_entity.type
_entity.pdbx_description
1 polymer ?
#
loop_
_entity_poly.entity_id
_entity_poly.type
_entity_poly.pdbx_seq_one_letter_code
_entity_poly.pdbx_strand_id
1 'polypeptide(L)'
;MVGYFACAQQTGQVVLSFARLLRMIQQHFFESQELPAKFTCQILSFMRAEWPQDFQGKNRLRNWIKRPEEHPIHFILEEEDILISHVAVVWKLLHHAGQEYKAYGFTEVFTYPVWRRQGYGLQLIRAASEYIEQQGDADLIIFHSTVRGFYELVGFESMDEMVTLIGDPSHPRRSNDIGFMRFVSEKGQQGREQFAKGTLYFGDDTW
;
A
#
# COMPACT_ATOMS: atom_id res chain seq x y z
N MET A 1 -50.10 64.48 25.22
CA MET A 1 -50.36 63.29 24.37
C MET A 1 -49.00 62.80 23.91
N VAL A 2 -48.45 61.75 24.56
CA VAL A 2 -47.13 61.26 24.31
C VAL A 2 -47.26 59.93 23.53
N GLY A 3 -46.80 59.93 22.29
CA GLY A 3 -46.87 58.79 21.41
C GLY A 3 -45.61 57.89 21.65
N TYR A 4 -45.82 56.65 22.07
CA TYR A 4 -44.78 55.62 22.17
C TYR A 4 -44.59 55.01 20.82
N PHE A 5 -43.38 55.13 20.25
CA PHE A 5 -42.95 54.31 19.11
C PHE A 5 -42.36 53.02 19.66
N ALA A 6 -43.02 51.92 19.37
CA ALA A 6 -42.51 50.58 19.64
C ALA A 6 -41.47 50.22 18.56
N CYS A 7 -40.21 50.05 19.00
CA CYS A 7 -39.15 49.54 18.17
C CYS A 7 -39.22 47.98 18.12
N ALA A 8 -39.66 47.45 16.98
CA ALA A 8 -39.64 45.99 16.74
C ALA A 8 -38.20 45.56 16.47
N GLN A 9 -37.59 44.85 17.42
CA GLN A 9 -36.32 44.12 17.19
C GLN A 9 -36.61 42.89 16.35
N GLN A 10 -36.20 42.92 15.09
CA GLN A 10 -36.08 41.71 14.25
C GLN A 10 -34.78 40.99 14.67
N THR A 11 -34.94 39.95 15.47
CA THR A 11 -33.85 38.97 15.71
C THR A 11 -33.71 38.13 14.44
N GLY A 12 -32.77 38.52 13.59
CA GLY A 12 -32.33 37.70 12.45
C GLY A 12 -31.64 36.43 12.97
N GLN A 13 -32.37 35.34 13.01
CA GLN A 13 -31.79 34.03 13.20
C GLN A 13 -30.99 33.67 11.93
N VAL A 14 -29.67 33.85 12.00
CA VAL A 14 -28.76 33.30 11.01
C VAL A 14 -28.79 31.80 11.18
N VAL A 15 -29.63 31.13 10.40
CA VAL A 15 -29.58 29.67 10.26
C VAL A 15 -28.32 29.35 9.46
N LEU A 16 -27.23 29.12 10.17
CA LEU A 16 -26.06 28.49 9.58
C LEU A 16 -26.44 27.05 9.18
N SER A 17 -26.91 26.90 7.94
CA SER A 17 -27.04 25.62 7.30
C SER A 17 -25.67 25.02 7.17
N PHE A 18 -25.27 24.22 8.15
CA PHE A 18 -24.19 23.27 8.01
C PHE A 18 -24.66 22.18 7.03
N ALA A 19 -24.66 22.48 5.74
CA ALA A 19 -24.53 21.47 4.74
C ALA A 19 -23.14 20.85 4.95
N ARG A 20 -23.08 19.84 5.82
CA ARG A 20 -21.95 18.93 5.91
C ARG A 20 -21.92 18.24 4.54
N LEU A 21 -21.19 18.82 3.57
CA LEU A 21 -20.84 18.08 2.37
C LEU A 21 -20.30 16.76 2.88
N LEU A 22 -21.00 15.67 2.58
CA LEU A 22 -20.51 14.33 2.85
C LEU A 22 -19.26 14.20 1.97
N ARG A 23 -18.11 14.46 2.57
CA ARG A 23 -16.83 14.23 1.93
C ARG A 23 -16.80 12.76 1.58
N MET A 24 -16.66 12.46 0.28
CA MET A 24 -16.67 11.09 -0.19
C MET A 24 -15.23 10.68 -0.47
N ILE A 25 -14.75 9.73 0.31
CA ILE A 25 -13.48 9.07 0.03
C ILE A 25 -13.66 8.22 -1.21
N GLN A 26 -12.80 8.44 -2.19
CA GLN A 26 -12.80 7.73 -3.45
C GLN A 26 -11.63 6.75 -3.50
N GLN A 27 -11.89 5.57 -4.06
CA GLN A 27 -10.88 4.56 -4.31
C GLN A 27 -10.60 4.47 -5.79
N HIS A 28 -9.32 4.52 -6.15
CA HIS A 28 -8.87 4.37 -7.53
C HIS A 28 -7.74 3.37 -7.61
N PHE A 29 -7.54 2.81 -8.80
CA PHE A 29 -6.33 2.11 -9.16
C PHE A 29 -5.82 2.63 -10.51
N PHE A 30 -4.50 2.67 -10.67
CA PHE A 30 -3.84 3.21 -11.86
C PHE A 30 -2.64 2.34 -12.22
N GLU A 31 -2.47 2.03 -13.48
CA GLU A 31 -1.15 1.63 -13.97
C GLU A 31 -0.17 2.79 -13.81
N SER A 32 1.12 2.48 -13.67
CA SER A 32 2.13 3.53 -13.39
C SER A 32 2.10 4.72 -14.35
N GLN A 33 1.80 4.46 -15.62
CA GLN A 33 1.76 5.48 -16.67
C GLN A 33 0.52 6.38 -16.57
N GLU A 34 -0.53 5.89 -15.92
CA GLU A 34 -1.82 6.57 -15.79
C GLU A 34 -1.98 7.29 -14.45
N LEU A 35 -1.04 7.06 -13.50
CA LEU A 35 -1.10 7.69 -12.19
C LEU A 35 -0.97 9.22 -12.33
N PRO A 36 -1.98 10.00 -11.93
CA PRO A 36 -1.95 11.45 -12.04
C PRO A 36 -0.75 12.05 -11.30
N ALA A 37 -0.09 13.04 -11.91
CA ALA A 37 1.10 13.69 -11.36
C ALA A 37 0.89 14.23 -9.94
N LYS A 38 -0.32 14.71 -9.62
CA LYS A 38 -0.68 15.17 -8.26
C LYS A 38 -0.50 14.08 -7.20
N PHE A 39 -0.89 12.82 -7.50
CA PHE A 39 -0.72 11.70 -6.59
C PHE A 39 0.72 11.20 -6.58
N THR A 40 1.39 11.16 -7.73
CA THR A 40 2.82 10.86 -7.79
C THR A 40 3.63 11.78 -6.87
N CYS A 41 3.37 13.08 -6.91
CA CYS A 41 4.05 14.04 -6.03
C CYS A 41 3.76 13.81 -4.55
N GLN A 42 2.50 13.52 -4.19
CA GLN A 42 2.11 13.26 -2.79
C GLN A 42 2.74 11.97 -2.28
N ILE A 43 2.72 10.88 -3.07
CA ILE A 43 3.35 9.60 -2.73
C ILE A 43 4.85 9.79 -2.50
N LEU A 44 5.56 10.40 -3.45
CA LEU A 44 7.01 10.63 -3.35
C LEU A 44 7.37 11.54 -2.18
N SER A 45 6.55 12.54 -1.87
CA SER A 45 6.74 13.41 -0.71
C SER A 45 6.63 12.64 0.59
N PHE A 46 5.64 11.76 0.70
CA PHE A 46 5.47 10.90 1.86
C PHE A 46 6.64 9.91 1.99
N MET A 47 6.98 9.21 0.93
CA MET A 47 8.10 8.25 0.90
C MET A 47 9.41 8.91 1.33
N ARG A 48 9.68 10.12 0.85
CA ARG A 48 10.90 10.87 1.22
C ARG A 48 10.93 11.24 2.70
N ALA A 49 9.78 11.51 3.30
CA ALA A 49 9.68 11.83 4.72
C ALA A 49 9.76 10.59 5.62
N GLU A 50 9.13 9.49 5.22
CA GLU A 50 9.04 8.26 6.03
C GLU A 50 10.25 7.35 5.84
N TRP A 51 10.77 7.26 4.60
CA TRP A 51 11.89 6.39 4.20
C TRP A 51 13.03 7.20 3.55
N PRO A 52 13.66 8.15 4.25
CA PRO A 52 14.68 9.03 3.69
C PRO A 52 15.92 8.28 3.17
N GLN A 53 16.20 7.06 3.67
CA GLN A 53 17.29 6.22 3.21
C GLN A 53 17.14 5.80 1.74
N ASP A 54 15.91 5.66 1.24
CA ASP A 54 15.62 5.28 -0.15
C ASP A 54 15.90 6.41 -1.16
N PHE A 55 16.18 7.61 -0.65
CA PHE A 55 16.47 8.82 -1.42
C PHE A 55 17.92 9.29 -1.23
N GLN A 56 18.85 8.37 -1.05
CA GLN A 56 20.28 8.67 -0.89
C GLN A 56 21.10 8.23 -2.11
N GLY A 57 22.35 8.67 -2.19
CA GLY A 57 23.28 8.29 -3.23
C GLY A 57 22.73 8.53 -4.64
N LYS A 58 22.71 7.50 -5.47
CA LYS A 58 22.17 7.54 -6.83
C LYS A 58 20.68 7.85 -6.91
N ASN A 59 19.95 7.55 -5.84
CA ASN A 59 18.50 7.75 -5.74
C ASN A 59 18.10 9.13 -5.19
N ARG A 60 19.03 10.02 -4.88
CA ARG A 60 18.73 11.35 -4.28
C ARG A 60 17.74 12.21 -5.08
N LEU A 61 17.69 12.02 -6.39
CA LEU A 61 16.77 12.69 -7.31
C LEU A 61 15.68 11.75 -7.84
N ARG A 62 15.42 10.64 -7.15
CA ARG A 62 14.36 9.69 -7.50
C ARG A 62 13.03 10.42 -7.64
N ASN A 63 12.39 10.27 -8.82
CA ASN A 63 11.11 10.85 -9.18
C ASN A 63 10.09 9.80 -9.64
N TRP A 64 10.35 8.54 -9.33
CA TRP A 64 9.48 7.39 -9.57
C TRP A 64 9.15 6.67 -8.26
N ILE A 65 7.95 6.12 -8.15
CA ILE A 65 7.51 5.35 -6.97
C ILE A 65 8.12 3.95 -7.05
N LYS A 66 7.84 3.22 -8.13
CA LYS A 66 8.47 1.94 -8.49
C LYS A 66 8.93 2.01 -9.93
N ARG A 67 9.90 1.15 -10.28
CA ARG A 67 10.42 1.09 -11.64
C ARG A 67 9.36 0.49 -12.57
N PRO A 68 9.24 0.98 -13.81
CA PRO A 68 8.28 0.44 -14.78
C PRO A 68 8.42 -1.08 -15.02
N GLU A 69 9.64 -1.62 -14.90
CA GLU A 69 9.94 -3.03 -15.09
C GLU A 69 9.30 -3.93 -14.02
N GLU A 70 8.89 -3.36 -12.90
CA GLU A 70 8.15 -4.06 -11.84
C GLU A 70 6.65 -4.06 -12.08
N HIS A 71 6.19 -3.47 -13.19
CA HIS A 71 4.78 -3.35 -13.60
C HIS A 71 3.86 -2.88 -12.47
N PRO A 72 4.16 -1.78 -11.77
CA PRO A 72 3.41 -1.38 -10.61
C PRO A 72 2.01 -0.89 -10.97
N ILE A 73 1.03 -1.33 -10.16
CA ILE A 73 -0.33 -0.83 -10.17
C ILE A 73 -0.56 -0.15 -8.82
N HIS A 74 -0.99 1.10 -8.85
CA HIS A 74 -1.16 1.94 -7.68
C HIS A 74 -2.63 1.95 -7.25
N PHE A 75 -2.90 1.49 -6.04
CA PHE A 75 -4.19 1.62 -5.37
C PHE A 75 -4.13 2.81 -4.43
N ILE A 76 -5.07 3.71 -4.51
CA ILE A 76 -5.14 4.90 -3.67
C ILE A 76 -6.54 5.09 -3.09
N LEU A 77 -6.58 5.67 -1.90
CA LEU A 77 -7.75 6.35 -1.36
C LEU A 77 -7.45 7.84 -1.33
N GLU A 78 -8.41 8.63 -1.79
CA GLU A 78 -8.28 10.08 -1.78
C GLU A 78 -9.59 10.77 -1.36
N GLU A 79 -9.49 12.00 -0.90
CA GLU A 79 -10.60 12.92 -0.65
C GLU A 79 -10.21 14.29 -1.20
N GLU A 80 -11.00 14.82 -2.15
CA GLU A 80 -10.78 16.15 -2.75
C GLU A 80 -9.33 16.33 -3.26
N ASP A 81 -8.81 15.36 -4.00
CA ASP A 81 -7.43 15.33 -4.53
C ASP A 81 -6.32 15.18 -3.46
N ILE A 82 -6.67 14.96 -2.20
CA ILE A 82 -5.73 14.71 -1.11
C ILE A 82 -5.60 13.21 -0.92
N LEU A 83 -4.39 12.69 -1.09
CA LEU A 83 -4.08 11.28 -0.87
C LEU A 83 -4.24 10.90 0.60
N ILE A 84 -5.03 9.88 0.87
CA ILE A 84 -5.26 9.32 2.21
C ILE A 84 -4.36 8.12 2.47
N SER A 85 -4.35 7.16 1.53
CA SER A 85 -3.64 5.89 1.66
C SER A 85 -3.19 5.40 0.29
N HIS A 86 -2.12 4.62 0.27
CA HIS A 86 -1.52 4.08 -0.95
C HIS A 86 -1.01 2.66 -0.71
N VAL A 87 -1.11 1.84 -1.73
CA VAL A 87 -0.37 0.58 -1.91
C VAL A 87 -0.03 0.40 -3.37
N ALA A 88 1.18 -0.02 -3.68
CA ALA A 88 1.53 -0.48 -5.00
C ALA A 88 1.56 -2.01 -5.04
N VAL A 89 0.91 -2.60 -6.05
CA VAL A 89 1.01 -4.01 -6.41
C VAL A 89 2.11 -4.13 -7.46
N VAL A 90 3.00 -5.08 -7.26
CA VAL A 90 4.07 -5.44 -8.19
C VAL A 90 4.09 -6.96 -8.38
N TRP A 91 4.78 -7.46 -9.41
CA TRP A 91 4.94 -8.91 -9.57
C TRP A 91 6.29 -9.29 -10.18
N LYS A 92 6.70 -10.52 -9.94
CA LYS A 92 7.86 -11.16 -10.57
C LYS A 92 7.72 -12.68 -10.61
N LEU A 93 8.56 -13.33 -11.41
CA LEU A 93 8.80 -14.76 -11.30
C LEU A 93 9.81 -14.99 -10.16
N LEU A 94 9.44 -15.87 -9.24
CA LEU A 94 10.21 -16.21 -8.06
C LEU A 94 10.58 -17.69 -8.10
N HIS A 95 11.90 -17.99 -8.05
CA HIS A 95 12.37 -19.37 -8.00
C HIS A 95 12.60 -19.80 -6.56
N HIS A 96 11.96 -20.89 -6.16
CA HIS A 96 12.14 -21.47 -4.82
C HIS A 96 11.99 -22.99 -4.85
N ALA A 97 12.89 -23.71 -4.16
CA ALA A 97 12.89 -25.17 -4.07
C ALA A 97 12.76 -25.89 -5.42
N GLY A 98 13.40 -25.37 -6.49
CA GLY A 98 13.36 -25.93 -7.83
C GLY A 98 12.09 -25.68 -8.63
N GLN A 99 11.19 -24.86 -8.12
CA GLN A 99 9.96 -24.42 -8.78
C GLN A 99 9.99 -22.92 -9.08
N GLU A 100 9.29 -22.52 -10.12
CA GLU A 100 9.04 -21.11 -10.44
C GLU A 100 7.60 -20.75 -10.05
N TYR A 101 7.43 -19.62 -9.39
CA TYR A 101 6.13 -19.10 -8.93
C TYR A 101 5.90 -17.71 -9.49
N LYS A 102 4.71 -17.41 -9.99
CA LYS A 102 4.29 -16.03 -10.24
C LYS A 102 3.89 -15.39 -8.91
N ALA A 103 4.79 -14.58 -8.39
CA ALA A 103 4.65 -13.92 -7.11
C ALA A 103 4.22 -12.47 -7.30
N TYR A 104 3.09 -12.11 -6.72
CA TYR A 104 2.68 -10.72 -6.54
C TYR A 104 3.11 -10.23 -5.16
N GLY A 105 3.18 -8.93 -4.98
CA GLY A 105 3.51 -8.35 -3.67
C GLY A 105 3.02 -6.93 -3.50
N PHE A 106 3.06 -6.48 -2.26
CA PHE A 106 2.73 -5.13 -1.88
C PHE A 106 3.99 -4.35 -1.53
N THR A 107 4.04 -3.12 -1.98
CA THR A 107 5.14 -2.21 -1.69
C THR A 107 4.63 -0.79 -1.53
N GLU A 108 5.42 0.07 -0.88
CA GLU A 108 5.07 1.46 -0.63
C GLU A 108 3.69 1.61 0.04
N VAL A 109 3.41 0.73 1.02
CA VAL A 109 2.13 0.69 1.75
C VAL A 109 2.15 1.73 2.85
N PHE A 110 1.26 2.71 2.76
CA PHE A 110 1.11 3.69 3.82
C PHE A 110 -0.30 4.30 3.90
N THR A 111 -0.59 4.87 5.06
CA THR A 111 -1.70 5.78 5.29
C THR A 111 -1.15 7.03 5.96
N TYR A 112 -1.53 8.21 5.48
CA TYR A 112 -1.10 9.47 6.08
C TYR A 112 -1.48 9.53 7.57
N PRO A 113 -0.62 10.09 8.45
CA PRO A 113 -0.78 9.99 9.91
C PRO A 113 -2.16 10.40 10.44
N VAL A 114 -2.73 11.48 9.89
CA VAL A 114 -4.06 11.99 10.32
C VAL A 114 -5.21 11.05 9.99
N TRP A 115 -5.00 10.10 9.05
CA TRP A 115 -5.98 9.13 8.59
C TRP A 115 -5.73 7.71 9.11
N ARG A 116 -4.66 7.50 9.89
CA ARG A 116 -4.34 6.19 10.46
C ARG A 116 -5.40 5.72 11.45
N ARG A 117 -5.48 4.39 11.66
CA ARG A 117 -6.41 3.71 12.57
C ARG A 117 -7.90 3.86 12.22
N GLN A 118 -8.21 4.20 10.98
CA GLN A 118 -9.57 4.30 10.44
C GLN A 118 -9.90 3.16 9.45
N GLY A 119 -9.00 2.18 9.28
CA GLY A 119 -9.20 1.02 8.43
C GLY A 119 -8.80 1.20 6.96
N TYR A 120 -8.38 2.38 6.53
CA TYR A 120 -8.10 2.69 5.11
C TYR A 120 -6.97 1.84 4.52
N GLY A 121 -5.90 1.59 5.25
CA GLY A 121 -4.84 0.70 4.81
C GLY A 121 -5.34 -0.72 4.56
N LEU A 122 -6.16 -1.27 5.49
CA LEU A 122 -6.76 -2.60 5.32
C LEU A 122 -7.73 -2.65 4.15
N GLN A 123 -8.48 -1.57 3.91
CA GLN A 123 -9.37 -1.46 2.75
C GLN A 123 -8.58 -1.60 1.45
N LEU A 124 -7.45 -0.88 1.30
CA LEU A 124 -6.63 -0.97 0.10
C LEU A 124 -5.95 -2.33 -0.07
N ILE A 125 -5.45 -2.93 1.02
CA ILE A 125 -4.84 -4.26 0.95
C ILE A 125 -5.86 -5.32 0.51
N ARG A 126 -7.12 -5.24 0.97
CA ARG A 126 -8.19 -6.13 0.49
C ARG A 126 -8.46 -5.92 -1.00
N ALA A 127 -8.67 -4.68 -1.43
CA ALA A 127 -8.92 -4.37 -2.84
C ALA A 127 -7.75 -4.81 -3.75
N ALA A 128 -6.51 -4.59 -3.33
CA ALA A 128 -5.32 -5.03 -4.05
C ALA A 128 -5.20 -6.57 -4.09
N SER A 129 -5.56 -7.26 -2.99
CA SER A 129 -5.59 -8.73 -2.96
C SER A 129 -6.65 -9.29 -3.91
N GLU A 130 -7.86 -8.75 -3.87
CA GLU A 130 -8.95 -9.13 -4.77
C GLU A 130 -8.57 -8.92 -6.25
N TYR A 131 -7.92 -7.80 -6.55
CA TYR A 131 -7.39 -7.54 -7.88
C TYR A 131 -6.41 -8.63 -8.33
N ILE A 132 -5.45 -9.00 -7.48
CA ILE A 132 -4.46 -10.05 -7.80
C ILE A 132 -5.16 -11.40 -8.03
N GLU A 133 -6.10 -11.76 -7.19
CA GLU A 133 -6.86 -13.01 -7.32
C GLU A 133 -7.68 -13.06 -8.63
N GLN A 134 -8.25 -11.92 -9.05
CA GLN A 134 -8.99 -11.78 -10.30
C GLN A 134 -8.11 -11.91 -11.56
N GLN A 135 -6.80 -11.66 -11.48
CA GLN A 135 -5.90 -11.93 -12.61
C GLN A 135 -5.85 -13.42 -12.96
N GLY A 136 -6.06 -14.32 -11.99
CA GLY A 136 -6.14 -15.76 -12.19
C GLY A 136 -4.80 -16.44 -12.51
N ASP A 137 -3.68 -15.72 -12.41
CA ASP A 137 -2.34 -16.19 -12.75
C ASP A 137 -1.34 -16.15 -11.58
N ALA A 138 -1.77 -15.66 -10.41
CA ALA A 138 -0.97 -15.59 -9.21
C ALA A 138 -0.80 -16.97 -8.56
N ASP A 139 0.43 -17.37 -8.26
CA ASP A 139 0.70 -18.52 -7.41
C ASP A 139 0.67 -18.15 -5.93
N LEU A 140 1.21 -16.98 -5.62
CA LEU A 140 1.28 -16.46 -4.25
C LEU A 140 1.33 -14.93 -4.24
N ILE A 141 1.00 -14.36 -3.09
CA ILE A 141 1.28 -12.97 -2.75
C ILE A 141 2.33 -12.99 -1.65
N ILE A 142 3.45 -12.30 -1.84
CA ILE A 142 4.55 -12.22 -0.88
C ILE A 142 5.08 -10.80 -0.80
N PHE A 143 5.34 -10.34 0.41
CA PHE A 143 5.99 -9.06 0.67
C PHE A 143 6.65 -9.09 2.06
N HIS A 144 7.40 -8.04 2.40
CA HIS A 144 8.12 -7.96 3.66
C HIS A 144 7.72 -6.71 4.45
N SER A 145 7.63 -6.85 5.77
CA SER A 145 7.26 -5.73 6.63
C SER A 145 7.76 -5.95 8.05
N THR A 146 7.96 -4.86 8.77
CA THR A 146 8.19 -4.87 10.23
C THR A 146 6.88 -4.79 11.03
N VAL A 147 5.73 -4.55 10.36
CA VAL A 147 4.43 -4.31 11.01
C VAL A 147 3.70 -5.63 11.21
N ARG A 148 3.71 -6.14 12.45
CA ARG A 148 2.94 -7.33 12.84
C ARG A 148 1.48 -6.99 13.16
N GLY A 149 0.60 -7.97 13.02
CA GLY A 149 -0.82 -7.87 13.42
C GLY A 149 -1.70 -7.08 12.45
N PHE A 150 -1.11 -6.41 11.46
CA PHE A 150 -1.88 -5.64 10.48
C PHE A 150 -2.30 -6.50 9.28
N TYR A 151 -1.36 -7.23 8.69
CA TYR A 151 -1.61 -8.04 7.49
C TYR A 151 -2.35 -9.34 7.79
N GLU A 152 -2.16 -9.90 8.98
CA GLU A 152 -2.89 -11.08 9.46
C GLU A 152 -4.40 -10.83 9.54
N LEU A 153 -4.84 -9.58 9.82
CA LEU A 153 -6.26 -9.19 9.81
C LEU A 153 -6.94 -9.33 8.44
N VAL A 154 -6.14 -9.44 7.38
CA VAL A 154 -6.62 -9.62 6.01
C VAL A 154 -6.13 -10.93 5.40
N GLY A 155 -5.76 -11.91 6.24
CA GLY A 155 -5.51 -13.30 5.85
C GLY A 155 -4.13 -13.59 5.28
N PHE A 156 -3.12 -12.77 5.59
CA PHE A 156 -1.72 -13.11 5.33
C PHE A 156 -1.12 -13.86 6.51
N GLU A 157 -0.22 -14.77 6.21
CA GLU A 157 0.54 -15.54 7.20
C GLU A 157 1.92 -14.94 7.35
N SER A 158 2.38 -14.74 8.59
CA SER A 158 3.77 -14.38 8.85
C SER A 158 4.67 -15.61 8.72
N MET A 159 5.76 -15.48 7.96
CA MET A 159 6.75 -16.54 7.71
C MET A 159 7.95 -16.36 8.63
N ASP A 160 7.76 -16.54 9.94
CA ASP A 160 8.75 -16.23 10.97
C ASP A 160 10.04 -17.11 10.88
N GLU A 161 9.92 -18.33 10.38
CA GLU A 161 11.06 -19.23 10.22
C GLU A 161 11.72 -19.13 8.83
N MET A 162 11.11 -18.43 7.87
CA MET A 162 11.65 -18.20 6.54
C MET A 162 12.86 -17.27 6.61
N VAL A 163 13.95 -17.67 5.97
CA VAL A 163 15.12 -16.81 5.79
C VAL A 163 15.07 -16.15 4.42
N THR A 164 14.82 -14.85 4.36
CA THR A 164 14.87 -14.10 3.09
C THR A 164 16.28 -13.56 2.85
N LEU A 165 16.84 -13.90 1.70
CA LEU A 165 18.12 -13.39 1.20
C LEU A 165 17.89 -12.40 0.08
N ILE A 166 18.63 -11.28 0.10
CA ILE A 166 18.54 -10.19 -0.88
C ILE A 166 19.92 -9.67 -1.27
N GLY A 167 19.99 -8.91 -2.35
CA GLY A 167 21.23 -8.29 -2.85
C GLY A 167 21.95 -9.14 -3.88
N ASP A 168 23.26 -8.97 -4.00
CA ASP A 168 24.08 -9.72 -4.94
C ASP A 168 23.96 -11.24 -4.69
N PRO A 169 23.56 -12.05 -5.68
CA PRO A 169 23.40 -13.50 -5.49
C PRO A 169 24.70 -14.23 -5.11
N SER A 170 25.87 -13.66 -5.42
CA SER A 170 27.16 -14.23 -5.01
C SER A 170 27.53 -13.89 -3.55
N HIS A 171 26.95 -12.83 -3.00
CA HIS A 171 27.15 -12.38 -1.61
C HIS A 171 25.82 -11.86 -1.02
N PRO A 172 24.80 -12.71 -0.91
CA PRO A 172 23.49 -12.27 -0.46
C PRO A 172 23.53 -11.91 1.03
N ARG A 173 22.76 -10.90 1.40
CA ARG A 173 22.51 -10.53 2.80
C ARG A 173 21.14 -10.98 3.25
N ARG A 174 20.99 -11.30 4.53
CA ARG A 174 19.69 -11.60 5.11
C ARG A 174 18.87 -10.31 5.26
N SER A 175 17.60 -10.34 4.87
CA SER A 175 16.62 -9.32 5.24
C SER A 175 16.27 -9.44 6.72
N ASN A 176 16.05 -8.30 7.38
CA ASN A 176 15.55 -8.24 8.76
C ASN A 176 14.03 -8.17 8.84
N ASP A 177 13.38 -7.96 7.70
CA ASP A 177 11.92 -7.85 7.65
C ASP A 177 11.27 -9.24 7.62
N ILE A 178 10.06 -9.31 8.16
CA ILE A 178 9.27 -10.53 8.19
C ILE A 178 8.59 -10.69 6.82
N GLY A 179 8.69 -11.88 6.24
CA GLY A 179 7.91 -12.25 5.07
C GLY A 179 6.45 -12.49 5.46
N PHE A 180 5.53 -11.91 4.70
CA PHE A 180 4.10 -12.19 4.77
C PHE A 180 3.67 -12.85 3.48
N MET A 181 2.89 -13.92 3.58
CA MET A 181 2.46 -14.69 2.41
C MET A 181 0.99 -15.02 2.42
N ARG A 182 0.44 -15.12 1.22
CA ARG A 182 -0.85 -15.79 0.91
C ARG A 182 -0.63 -16.69 -0.29
N PHE A 183 -1.00 -17.95 -0.18
CA PHE A 183 -0.88 -18.95 -1.24
C PHE A 183 -2.19 -18.96 -2.02
N VAL A 184 -2.14 -18.60 -3.31
CA VAL A 184 -3.34 -18.35 -4.14
C VAL A 184 -3.67 -19.59 -4.98
N SER A 185 -2.69 -20.15 -5.72
CA SER A 185 -2.90 -21.33 -6.57
C SER A 185 -2.66 -22.65 -5.82
N GLU A 186 -3.09 -23.76 -6.42
CA GLU A 186 -2.74 -25.11 -5.95
C GLU A 186 -1.21 -25.30 -5.85
N LYS A 187 -0.46 -24.83 -6.87
CA LYS A 187 1.00 -24.88 -6.88
C LYS A 187 1.58 -24.08 -5.70
N GLY A 188 1.04 -22.89 -5.44
CA GLY A 188 1.40 -22.11 -4.27
C GLY A 188 1.18 -22.86 -2.96
N GLN A 189 -0.01 -23.47 -2.78
CA GLN A 189 -0.35 -24.25 -1.59
C GLN A 189 0.59 -25.45 -1.38
N GLN A 190 0.96 -26.15 -2.45
CA GLN A 190 1.89 -27.27 -2.38
C GLN A 190 3.31 -26.82 -1.96
N GLY A 191 3.71 -25.60 -2.29
CA GLY A 191 5.00 -25.02 -1.88
C GLY A 191 5.05 -24.48 -0.45
N ARG A 192 3.93 -24.40 0.28
CA ARG A 192 3.79 -23.69 1.55
C ARG A 192 4.83 -24.11 2.61
N GLU A 193 5.06 -25.39 2.81
CA GLU A 193 6.01 -25.86 3.82
C GLU A 193 7.47 -25.48 3.49
N GLN A 194 7.83 -25.50 2.19
CA GLN A 194 9.15 -25.08 1.74
C GLN A 194 9.38 -23.59 1.95
N PHE A 195 8.36 -22.76 1.73
CA PHE A 195 8.44 -21.34 2.06
C PHE A 195 8.52 -21.11 3.57
N ALA A 196 7.69 -21.78 4.36
CA ALA A 196 7.59 -21.54 5.79
C ALA A 196 8.91 -21.77 6.55
N LYS A 197 9.75 -22.71 6.12
CA LYS A 197 11.00 -23.12 6.81
C LYS A 197 12.24 -22.98 5.93
N GLY A 198 12.08 -22.50 4.72
CA GLY A 198 13.15 -22.46 3.73
C GLY A 198 13.99 -21.19 3.75
N THR A 199 15.02 -21.21 2.90
CA THR A 199 15.77 -20.01 2.55
C THR A 199 15.35 -19.57 1.17
N LEU A 200 14.83 -18.35 1.06
CA LEU A 200 14.35 -17.75 -0.16
C LEU A 200 15.30 -16.65 -0.63
N TYR A 201 15.87 -16.78 -1.82
CA TYR A 201 16.53 -15.65 -2.45
C TYR A 201 15.47 -14.80 -3.17
N PHE A 202 15.25 -13.57 -2.69
CA PHE A 202 14.16 -12.72 -3.16
C PHE A 202 14.56 -11.79 -4.32
N GLY A 203 15.86 -11.54 -4.51
CA GLY A 203 16.38 -10.63 -5.52
C GLY A 203 17.15 -9.47 -4.90
N ASP A 204 17.25 -8.35 -5.61
CA ASP A 204 18.06 -7.20 -5.20
C ASP A 204 17.61 -6.59 -3.88
N ASP A 205 16.30 -6.53 -3.64
CA ASP A 205 15.69 -6.00 -2.42
C ASP A 205 14.32 -6.63 -2.18
N THR A 206 13.76 -6.43 -0.98
CA THR A 206 12.38 -6.84 -0.62
C THR A 206 11.35 -5.85 -1.17
N TRP A 207 10.11 -6.33 -1.27
CA TRP A 207 8.95 -5.46 -1.48
C TRP A 207 8.36 -5.04 -0.15
#